data_6eaf707b94dd54dab01c89c6f21f4a00
#
_entry.id   6eaf707b94dd54dab01c89c6f21f4a00
#
_cell.length_a   1.000
_cell.length_b   1.000
_cell.length_c   1.000
_cell.angle_alpha   90.00
_cell.angle_beta   90.00
_cell.angle_gamma   90.00
#
_symmetry.space_group_name_H-M   'P 1'
#
loop_
_entity.id
_entity.type
_entity.pdbx_description
1 polymer ?
#
loop_
_entity_poly.entity_id
_entity_poly.type
_entity_poly.pdbx_seq_one_letter_code
_entity_poly.pdbx_strand_id
1 'polypeptide(L)'
;LGDVYKRQIQSNEWKTSDPMILLPVLIDTRKEYKILISESDLTDYPALFFKSNGNNSMSSIFPKVPLEFGEDGDRSLKIEKEASYIARTNGKRSFPWRYFVISTNDEQLIENTMTYQLAQKNVLKDTSWIKPGLASWEWWNGATPYGADVDFVAGCNLDTYKYFIDFAAHYGIPYIIMDEGWAMSTRDPYTPNPTVDVHELIRYGKEKNVGIVLWLTWLTVEKNFGLFETFEKWGVKGVKIDFMDRSDQWMVNYY
;
A
#
# COMPACT_ATOMS: atom_id res chain seq x y z
N LEU A 1 2.98 -5.93 -3.96
CA LEU A 1 3.96 -6.99 -4.28
C LEU A 1 4.46 -7.76 -3.05
N GLY A 2 4.17 -7.33 -1.82
CA GLY A 2 4.59 -8.00 -0.57
C GLY A 2 3.81 -9.23 -0.17
N ASP A 3 2.80 -9.57 -0.86
CA ASP A 3 1.80 -10.59 -0.53
C ASP A 3 2.17 -11.99 -1.02
N VAL A 4 3.13 -12.11 -1.92
CA VAL A 4 3.49 -13.40 -2.52
C VAL A 4 4.39 -14.24 -1.60
N TYR A 5 5.11 -13.64 -0.65
CA TYR A 5 6.04 -14.36 0.22
C TYR A 5 5.91 -13.98 1.69
N LYS A 6 4.90 -14.51 2.36
CA LYS A 6 4.92 -14.59 3.83
C LYS A 6 5.97 -15.63 4.24
N ARG A 7 7.21 -15.19 4.40
CA ARG A 7 8.31 -16.07 4.70
C ARG A 7 8.38 -16.35 6.20
N GLN A 8 8.25 -17.60 6.57
CA GLN A 8 8.65 -18.06 7.90
C GLN A 8 10.15 -18.38 7.87
N ILE A 9 10.91 -17.80 8.79
CA ILE A 9 12.34 -18.04 8.95
C ILE A 9 12.57 -18.58 10.35
N GLN A 10 13.36 -19.65 10.45
CA GLN A 10 13.88 -20.07 11.75
C GLN A 10 14.90 -19.02 12.22
N SER A 11 14.81 -18.60 13.49
CA SER A 11 15.68 -17.53 13.99
C SER A 11 17.18 -17.83 13.90
N ASN A 12 17.54 -19.11 14.00
CA ASN A 12 18.92 -19.58 13.83
C ASN A 12 19.41 -19.62 12.38
N GLU A 13 18.49 -19.57 11.41
CA GLU A 13 18.78 -19.53 9.97
C GLU A 13 18.85 -18.10 9.45
N TRP A 14 18.30 -17.14 10.19
CA TRP A 14 18.32 -15.72 9.82
C TRP A 14 19.69 -15.10 10.05
N LYS A 15 20.41 -14.89 8.97
CA LYS A 15 21.81 -14.42 8.97
C LYS A 15 21.89 -12.90 9.03
N THR A 16 23.03 -12.38 9.46
CA THR A 16 23.34 -10.94 9.45
C THR A 16 23.38 -10.35 8.03
N SER A 17 23.61 -11.18 7.01
CA SER A 17 23.59 -10.79 5.59
C SER A 17 22.19 -10.76 4.97
N ASP A 18 21.19 -11.35 5.63
CA ASP A 18 19.84 -11.41 5.11
C ASP A 18 19.14 -10.04 5.17
N PRO A 19 18.10 -9.81 4.36
CA PRO A 19 17.31 -8.59 4.41
C PRO A 19 16.73 -8.31 5.79
N MET A 20 16.43 -7.05 6.06
CA MET A 20 15.68 -6.64 7.25
C MET A 20 14.24 -7.13 7.19
N ILE A 21 13.59 -7.20 8.35
CA ILE A 21 12.18 -7.57 8.49
C ILE A 21 11.36 -6.31 8.79
N LEU A 22 10.22 -6.20 8.09
CA LEU A 22 9.20 -5.17 8.30
C LEU A 22 8.26 -5.55 9.44
N LEU A 23 7.66 -4.56 10.08
CA LEU A 23 6.53 -4.77 10.99
C LEU A 23 5.21 -5.02 10.21
N PRO A 24 4.25 -5.75 10.78
CA PRO A 24 4.33 -6.45 12.06
C PRO A 24 5.18 -7.73 11.99
N VAL A 25 5.86 -8.05 13.08
CA VAL A 25 6.64 -9.30 13.22
C VAL A 25 5.96 -10.22 14.20
N LEU A 26 5.69 -11.44 13.79
CA LEU A 26 5.19 -12.51 14.66
C LEU A 26 6.33 -13.49 14.98
N ILE A 27 6.64 -13.65 16.26
CA ILE A 27 7.60 -14.60 16.76
C ILE A 27 6.84 -15.75 17.40
N ASP A 28 6.96 -16.94 16.80
CA ASP A 28 6.53 -18.18 17.43
C ASP A 28 7.69 -18.74 18.26
N THR A 29 7.52 -18.73 19.59
CA THR A 29 8.53 -19.27 20.51
C THR A 29 8.61 -20.78 20.47
N ARG A 30 7.68 -21.46 19.80
CA ARG A 30 7.46 -22.91 19.83
C ARG A 30 7.32 -23.50 21.23
N LYS A 31 6.88 -22.66 22.15
CA LYS A 31 6.56 -23.01 23.53
C LYS A 31 5.10 -22.64 23.78
N GLU A 32 4.85 -22.04 24.92
CA GLU A 32 3.50 -21.72 25.37
C GLU A 32 2.91 -20.48 24.70
N TYR A 33 3.73 -19.57 24.19
CA TYR A 33 3.24 -18.27 23.70
C TYR A 33 3.91 -17.80 22.41
N LYS A 34 3.22 -16.91 21.72
CA LYS A 34 3.68 -16.14 20.57
C LYS A 34 3.79 -14.67 20.93
N ILE A 35 4.65 -13.95 20.24
CA ILE A 35 4.90 -12.52 20.44
C ILE A 35 4.69 -11.80 19.12
N LEU A 36 3.70 -10.90 19.06
CA LEU A 36 3.52 -9.97 17.96
C LEU A 36 4.21 -8.65 18.33
N ILE A 37 5.08 -8.17 17.45
CA ILE A 37 5.73 -6.87 17.56
C ILE A 37 5.18 -5.96 16.48
N SER A 38 4.72 -4.77 16.88
CA SER A 38 4.21 -3.78 15.93
C SER A 38 4.43 -2.36 16.45
N GLU A 39 4.01 -1.39 15.65
CA GLU A 39 4.02 0.02 16.00
C GLU A 39 2.68 0.69 15.68
N SER A 40 2.42 1.81 16.32
CA SER A 40 1.23 2.61 16.12
C SER A 40 1.57 4.09 16.23
N ASP A 41 0.71 4.93 15.69
CA ASP A 41 0.85 6.39 15.71
C ASP A 41 2.16 6.86 15.05
N LEU A 42 2.50 6.21 13.93
CA LEU A 42 3.70 6.52 13.15
C LEU A 42 3.50 7.83 12.40
N THR A 43 3.96 8.91 12.99
CA THR A 43 3.84 10.27 12.45
C THR A 43 5.17 11.00 12.61
N ASP A 44 5.66 11.63 11.55
CA ASP A 44 6.87 12.46 11.52
C ASP A 44 8.09 11.79 12.19
N TYR A 45 8.22 10.48 11.95
CA TYR A 45 9.29 9.64 12.47
C TYR A 45 9.46 8.40 11.59
N PRO A 46 10.67 7.83 11.42
CA PRO A 46 10.86 6.66 10.57
C PRO A 46 10.23 5.40 11.17
N ALA A 47 9.80 4.49 10.30
CA ALA A 47 9.30 3.18 10.71
C ALA A 47 10.42 2.30 11.30
N LEU A 48 10.01 1.37 12.16
CA LEU A 48 10.89 0.39 12.76
C LEU A 48 11.07 -0.83 11.85
N PHE A 49 12.30 -1.27 11.70
CA PHE A 49 12.68 -2.54 11.08
C PHE A 49 13.56 -3.34 12.03
N PHE A 50 13.63 -4.65 11.78
CA PHE A 50 14.57 -5.51 12.50
C PHE A 50 15.61 -6.11 11.55
N LYS A 51 16.83 -6.24 12.04
CA LYS A 51 17.92 -6.93 11.38
C LYS A 51 18.49 -8.01 12.27
N SER A 52 18.87 -9.14 11.69
CA SER A 52 19.53 -10.22 12.42
C SER A 52 20.91 -9.79 12.91
N ASN A 53 21.21 -10.12 14.16
CA ASN A 53 22.57 -10.07 14.70
C ASN A 53 23.25 -11.46 14.67
N GLY A 54 22.55 -12.48 14.17
CA GLY A 54 22.88 -13.89 14.38
C GLY A 54 22.52 -14.36 15.79
N ASN A 55 22.77 -15.63 16.07
CA ASN A 55 22.58 -16.23 17.42
C ASN A 55 21.17 -16.02 18.01
N ASN A 56 20.13 -16.11 17.19
CA ASN A 56 18.72 -15.90 17.59
C ASN A 56 18.43 -14.51 18.19
N SER A 57 19.17 -13.50 17.79
CA SER A 57 18.98 -12.14 18.24
C SER A 57 18.76 -11.17 17.08
N MET A 58 18.12 -10.06 17.38
CA MET A 58 17.84 -9.00 16.39
C MET A 58 18.02 -7.61 17.02
N SER A 59 18.36 -6.65 16.18
CA SER A 59 18.41 -5.24 16.52
C SER A 59 17.40 -4.45 15.74
N SER A 60 16.83 -3.43 16.38
CA SER A 60 16.04 -2.41 15.70
C SER A 60 16.94 -1.55 14.81
N ILE A 61 16.46 -1.27 13.61
CA ILE A 61 17.07 -0.30 12.69
C ILE A 61 16.01 0.66 12.20
N PHE A 62 16.44 1.85 11.82
CA PHE A 62 15.58 2.90 11.30
C PHE A 62 16.23 3.50 10.06
N PRO A 63 15.46 3.80 9.02
CA PRO A 63 15.96 4.57 7.88
C PRO A 63 16.45 5.94 8.32
N LYS A 64 17.54 6.40 7.72
CA LYS A 64 18.05 7.75 7.94
C LYS A 64 17.29 8.77 7.10
N VAL A 65 17.38 10.03 7.50
CA VAL A 65 16.79 11.12 6.72
C VAL A 65 17.53 11.24 5.38
N PRO A 66 16.82 11.18 4.23
CA PRO A 66 17.43 11.42 2.93
C PRO A 66 17.79 12.90 2.76
N LEU A 67 18.97 13.18 2.22
CA LEU A 67 19.46 14.53 1.94
C LEU A 67 19.47 14.85 0.44
N GLU A 68 19.77 13.87 -0.40
CA GLU A 68 19.83 14.02 -1.84
C GLU A 68 19.16 12.82 -2.51
N PHE A 69 18.39 13.10 -3.57
CA PHE A 69 17.70 12.10 -4.36
C PHE A 69 18.20 12.12 -5.79
N GLY A 70 18.33 10.94 -6.39
CA GLY A 70 18.54 10.73 -7.81
C GLY A 70 17.32 10.11 -8.48
N GLU A 71 17.30 10.13 -9.79
CA GLU A 71 16.26 9.46 -10.58
C GLU A 71 16.35 7.93 -10.42
N ASP A 72 15.18 7.30 -10.33
CA ASP A 72 15.02 5.84 -10.34
C ASP A 72 13.84 5.47 -11.24
N GLY A 73 14.04 5.60 -12.52
CA GLY A 73 13.00 5.43 -13.52
C GLY A 73 11.89 6.47 -13.42
N ASP A 74 10.67 6.05 -13.71
CA ASP A 74 9.46 6.89 -13.73
C ASP A 74 8.57 6.76 -12.48
N ARG A 75 8.92 5.88 -11.55
CA ARG A 75 8.06 5.43 -10.45
C ARG A 75 8.53 5.84 -9.07
N SER A 76 9.84 5.99 -8.88
CA SER A 76 10.45 6.25 -7.58
C SER A 76 11.67 7.16 -7.69
N LEU A 77 12.30 7.44 -6.55
CA LEU A 77 13.58 8.14 -6.43
C LEU A 77 14.50 7.30 -5.55
N LYS A 78 15.74 7.11 -5.97
CA LYS A 78 16.77 6.53 -5.11
C LYS A 78 17.36 7.59 -4.18
N ILE A 79 17.77 7.17 -2.98
CA ILE A 79 18.49 8.03 -2.06
C ILE A 79 19.99 7.98 -2.45
N GLU A 80 20.54 9.14 -2.79
CA GLU A 80 21.98 9.26 -3.14
C GLU A 80 22.81 9.64 -1.91
N LYS A 81 22.21 10.35 -0.95
CA LYS A 81 22.88 10.76 0.27
C LYS A 81 21.95 10.78 1.46
N GLU A 82 22.44 10.26 2.56
CA GLU A 82 21.72 10.22 3.83
C GLU A 82 22.37 11.10 4.90
N ALA A 83 21.56 11.58 5.84
CA ALA A 83 22.03 12.22 7.06
C ALA A 83 22.67 11.21 8.03
N SER A 84 23.35 11.72 9.06
CA SER A 84 23.83 10.88 10.17
C SER A 84 22.76 10.58 11.23
N TYR A 85 21.54 11.08 11.06
CA TYR A 85 20.42 10.95 11.99
C TYR A 85 19.18 10.37 11.29
N ILE A 86 18.26 9.82 12.09
CA ILE A 86 17.05 9.14 11.59
C ILE A 86 15.83 10.06 11.53
N ALA A 87 15.81 11.14 12.30
CA ALA A 87 14.73 12.11 12.31
C ALA A 87 15.22 13.48 12.80
N ARG A 88 14.51 14.52 12.37
CA ARG A 88 14.63 15.88 12.90
C ARG A 88 13.25 16.32 13.35
N THR A 89 13.08 16.54 14.64
CA THR A 89 11.78 16.80 15.25
C THR A 89 11.81 18.02 16.15
N ASN A 90 10.64 18.57 16.45
CA ASN A 90 10.48 19.57 17.52
C ASN A 90 10.64 18.89 18.89
N GLY A 91 11.22 19.58 19.86
CA GLY A 91 11.51 19.04 21.19
C GLY A 91 10.28 18.64 22.04
N LYS A 92 9.07 19.08 21.65
CA LYS A 92 7.80 18.76 22.31
C LYS A 92 6.91 17.99 21.37
N ARG A 93 6.90 16.68 21.48
CA ARG A 93 6.06 15.79 20.67
C ARG A 93 5.86 14.44 21.31
N SER A 94 4.82 13.72 20.90
CA SER A 94 4.70 12.29 21.10
C SER A 94 5.55 11.55 20.06
N PHE A 95 6.10 10.42 20.45
CA PHE A 95 6.79 9.51 19.53
C PHE A 95 5.89 8.32 19.22
N PRO A 96 6.10 7.63 18.08
CA PRO A 96 5.37 6.43 17.76
C PRO A 96 5.48 5.38 18.87
N TRP A 97 4.39 4.66 19.11
CA TRP A 97 4.37 3.55 20.05
C TRP A 97 5.00 2.32 19.39
N ARG A 98 5.85 1.61 20.13
CA ARG A 98 6.31 0.26 19.79
C ARG A 98 5.79 -0.67 20.88
N TYR A 99 5.07 -1.69 20.50
CA TYR A 99 4.37 -2.53 21.46
C TYR A 99 4.52 -4.01 21.13
N PHE A 100 4.31 -4.82 22.16
CA PHE A 100 4.34 -6.27 22.10
C PHE A 100 2.98 -6.80 22.55
N VAL A 101 2.43 -7.73 21.77
CA VAL A 101 1.30 -8.54 22.19
C VAL A 101 1.82 -9.94 22.46
N ILE A 102 1.64 -10.42 23.68
CA ILE A 102 2.07 -11.76 24.09
C ILE A 102 0.81 -12.57 24.35
N SER A 103 0.64 -13.68 23.63
CA SER A 103 -0.55 -14.52 23.74
C SER A 103 -0.20 -16.00 23.64
N THR A 104 -0.95 -16.81 24.36
CA THR A 104 -0.95 -18.27 24.26
C THR A 104 -1.98 -18.77 23.25
N ASN A 105 -2.81 -17.87 22.70
CA ASN A 105 -3.89 -18.18 21.78
C ASN A 105 -3.79 -17.33 20.52
N ASP A 106 -3.87 -17.96 19.34
CA ASP A 106 -3.79 -17.27 18.05
C ASP A 106 -4.99 -16.36 17.78
N GLU A 107 -6.16 -16.70 18.28
CA GLU A 107 -7.37 -15.88 18.17
C GLU A 107 -7.17 -14.50 18.81
N GLN A 108 -6.55 -14.45 19.98
CA GLN A 108 -6.27 -13.19 20.66
C GLN A 108 -5.30 -12.28 19.89
N LEU A 109 -4.45 -12.83 19.03
CA LEU A 109 -3.57 -12.04 18.18
C LEU A 109 -4.36 -11.37 17.04
N ILE A 110 -5.33 -12.09 16.46
CA ILE A 110 -6.20 -11.59 15.37
C ILE A 110 -7.17 -10.53 15.90
N GLU A 111 -7.75 -10.76 17.07
CA GLU A 111 -8.70 -9.85 17.73
C GLU A 111 -8.03 -8.63 18.37
N ASN A 112 -6.70 -8.57 18.36
CA ASN A 112 -5.97 -7.52 19.05
C ASN A 112 -6.17 -6.15 18.38
N THR A 113 -6.59 -5.17 19.17
CA THR A 113 -6.85 -3.80 18.72
C THR A 113 -5.84 -2.77 19.25
N MET A 114 -4.70 -3.21 19.76
CA MET A 114 -3.69 -2.34 20.39
C MET A 114 -3.23 -1.22 19.45
N THR A 115 -3.08 -1.50 18.16
CA THR A 115 -2.74 -0.50 17.14
C THR A 115 -3.70 0.70 17.18
N TYR A 116 -4.99 0.44 17.26
CA TYR A 116 -6.02 1.48 17.30
C TYR A 116 -6.13 2.16 18.66
N GLN A 117 -5.91 1.43 19.75
CA GLN A 117 -5.97 1.97 21.10
C GLN A 117 -4.84 2.95 21.39
N LEU A 118 -3.68 2.74 20.78
CA LEU A 118 -2.49 3.59 20.92
C LEU A 118 -2.46 4.73 19.90
N ALA A 119 -3.25 4.65 18.84
CA ALA A 119 -3.30 5.67 17.79
C ALA A 119 -3.99 6.95 18.28
N GLN A 120 -3.63 8.06 17.65
CA GLN A 120 -4.35 9.32 17.83
C GLN A 120 -5.82 9.18 17.38
N LYS A 121 -6.68 9.99 17.97
CA LYS A 121 -8.09 10.01 17.58
C LYS A 121 -8.25 10.46 16.14
N ASN A 122 -9.20 9.86 15.44
CA ASN A 122 -9.58 10.29 14.10
C ASN A 122 -9.97 11.78 14.10
N VAL A 123 -9.36 12.54 13.19
CA VAL A 123 -9.62 13.99 13.04
C VAL A 123 -10.66 14.30 11.96
N LEU A 124 -11.05 13.32 11.15
CA LEU A 124 -12.08 13.49 10.13
C LEU A 124 -13.45 13.67 10.80
N LYS A 125 -14.15 14.75 10.47
CA LYS A 125 -15.48 15.04 11.01
C LYS A 125 -16.57 14.17 10.41
N ASP A 126 -16.43 13.86 9.12
CA ASP A 126 -17.35 12.99 8.38
C ASP A 126 -16.55 11.90 7.68
N THR A 127 -16.89 10.66 7.95
CA THR A 127 -16.32 9.46 7.33
C THR A 127 -17.36 8.67 6.54
N SER A 128 -18.57 9.19 6.40
CA SER A 128 -19.70 8.49 5.76
C SER A 128 -19.48 8.21 4.27
N TRP A 129 -18.60 8.96 3.64
CA TRP A 129 -18.19 8.78 2.25
C TRP A 129 -17.23 7.60 2.03
N ILE A 130 -16.54 7.14 3.08
CA ILE A 130 -15.65 5.98 3.01
C ILE A 130 -16.53 4.72 2.97
N LYS A 131 -16.46 3.99 1.87
CA LYS A 131 -17.23 2.75 1.68
C LYS A 131 -16.25 1.59 1.49
N PRO A 132 -15.86 0.89 2.55
CA PRO A 132 -15.01 -0.30 2.44
C PRO A 132 -15.69 -1.38 1.59
N GLY A 133 -14.88 -2.15 0.87
CA GLY A 133 -15.38 -3.24 0.05
C GLY A 133 -14.26 -4.00 -0.65
N LEU A 134 -14.64 -5.11 -1.27
CA LEU A 134 -13.73 -5.86 -2.13
C LEU A 134 -13.46 -5.09 -3.42
N ALA A 135 -12.31 -5.33 -4.03
CA ALA A 135 -11.98 -4.82 -5.34
C ALA A 135 -11.47 -5.96 -6.23
N SER A 136 -11.98 -6.03 -7.45
CA SER A 136 -11.36 -6.85 -8.49
C SER A 136 -10.16 -6.10 -9.06
N TRP A 137 -9.08 -6.81 -9.34
CA TRP A 137 -7.82 -6.22 -9.78
C TRP A 137 -7.21 -7.04 -10.91
N GLU A 138 -7.25 -6.51 -12.11
CA GLU A 138 -6.88 -7.22 -13.34
C GLU A 138 -5.39 -7.56 -13.45
N TRP A 139 -4.55 -6.83 -12.74
CA TRP A 139 -3.11 -7.06 -12.75
C TRP A 139 -2.72 -8.49 -12.29
N TRP A 140 -3.51 -9.08 -11.39
CA TRP A 140 -3.28 -10.45 -10.89
C TRP A 140 -3.24 -11.50 -11.99
N ASN A 141 -4.01 -11.33 -13.06
CA ASN A 141 -4.06 -12.26 -14.19
C ASN A 141 -3.56 -11.62 -15.50
N GLY A 142 -2.77 -10.55 -15.42
CA GLY A 142 -2.16 -9.87 -16.57
C GLY A 142 -3.18 -9.26 -17.52
N ALA A 143 -4.30 -8.76 -16.99
CA ALA A 143 -5.42 -8.20 -17.76
C ALA A 143 -5.98 -9.20 -18.80
N THR A 144 -5.93 -10.52 -18.49
CA THR A 144 -6.36 -11.58 -19.40
C THR A 144 -7.52 -12.36 -18.78
N PRO A 145 -8.78 -11.97 -19.03
CA PRO A 145 -9.92 -12.77 -18.66
C PRO A 145 -9.98 -14.07 -19.49
N TYR A 146 -10.52 -15.12 -18.88
CA TYR A 146 -10.71 -16.43 -19.50
C TYR A 146 -12.16 -16.87 -19.33
N GLY A 147 -12.78 -17.33 -20.39
CA GLY A 147 -14.14 -17.84 -20.37
C GLY A 147 -14.68 -18.09 -21.78
N ALA A 148 -15.76 -18.83 -21.87
CA ALA A 148 -16.45 -19.05 -23.14
C ALA A 148 -17.18 -17.79 -23.65
N ASP A 149 -17.32 -16.81 -22.79
CA ASP A 149 -17.94 -15.51 -22.98
C ASP A 149 -16.94 -14.38 -23.31
N VAL A 150 -15.64 -14.71 -23.41
CA VAL A 150 -14.61 -13.76 -23.84
C VAL A 150 -14.47 -13.86 -25.37
N ASP A 151 -15.13 -12.98 -26.08
CA ASP A 151 -15.17 -12.91 -27.55
C ASP A 151 -14.37 -11.73 -28.13
N PHE A 152 -13.51 -11.12 -27.32
CA PHE A 152 -12.67 -9.97 -27.65
C PHE A 152 -11.19 -10.26 -27.38
N VAL A 153 -10.31 -9.39 -27.89
CA VAL A 153 -8.85 -9.48 -27.61
C VAL A 153 -8.57 -8.89 -26.24
N ALA A 154 -8.19 -9.73 -25.29
CA ALA A 154 -7.84 -9.34 -23.93
C ALA A 154 -6.58 -8.47 -23.87
N GLY A 155 -6.51 -7.56 -22.91
CA GLY A 155 -5.38 -6.68 -22.67
C GLY A 155 -5.82 -5.37 -21.99
N CYS A 156 -4.94 -4.39 -21.97
CA CYS A 156 -5.24 -3.06 -21.42
C CYS A 156 -6.10 -2.27 -22.43
N ASN A 157 -7.41 -2.57 -22.48
CA ASN A 157 -8.36 -1.96 -23.40
C ASN A 157 -9.78 -1.90 -22.81
N LEU A 158 -10.65 -1.16 -23.48
CA LEU A 158 -12.02 -0.88 -23.05
C LEU A 158 -12.83 -2.16 -22.79
N ASP A 159 -12.77 -3.14 -23.68
CA ASP A 159 -13.59 -4.35 -23.60
C ASP A 159 -13.18 -5.22 -22.41
N THR A 160 -11.88 -5.35 -22.17
CA THR A 160 -11.36 -6.05 -21.00
C THR A 160 -11.83 -5.42 -19.70
N TYR A 161 -11.77 -4.11 -19.57
CA TYR A 161 -12.22 -3.45 -18.34
C TYR A 161 -13.74 -3.49 -18.20
N LYS A 162 -14.53 -3.42 -19.27
CA LYS A 162 -15.98 -3.67 -19.21
C LYS A 162 -16.30 -5.08 -18.71
N TYR A 163 -15.57 -6.09 -19.18
CA TYR A 163 -15.69 -7.44 -18.67
C TYR A 163 -15.43 -7.55 -17.17
N PHE A 164 -14.37 -6.92 -16.66
CA PHE A 164 -14.08 -6.89 -15.22
C PHE A 164 -15.14 -6.13 -14.42
N ILE A 165 -15.72 -5.05 -14.97
CA ILE A 165 -16.84 -4.35 -14.35
C ILE A 165 -18.08 -5.24 -14.28
N ASP A 166 -18.41 -5.96 -15.36
CA ASP A 166 -19.55 -6.88 -15.40
C ASP A 166 -19.36 -8.05 -14.44
N PHE A 167 -18.14 -8.60 -14.36
CA PHE A 167 -17.78 -9.61 -13.36
C PHE A 167 -17.98 -9.07 -11.94
N ALA A 168 -17.46 -7.89 -11.65
CA ALA A 168 -17.59 -7.28 -10.34
C ALA A 168 -19.07 -7.04 -9.96
N ALA A 169 -19.87 -6.52 -10.91
CA ALA A 169 -21.30 -6.32 -10.73
C ALA A 169 -22.04 -7.64 -10.45
N HIS A 170 -21.74 -8.70 -11.20
CA HIS A 170 -22.35 -10.01 -11.07
C HIS A 170 -22.12 -10.64 -9.68
N TYR A 171 -20.89 -10.48 -9.15
CA TYR A 171 -20.50 -11.05 -7.86
C TYR A 171 -20.65 -10.09 -6.67
N GLY A 172 -21.23 -8.91 -6.88
CA GLY A 172 -21.43 -7.92 -5.81
C GLY A 172 -20.13 -7.30 -5.29
N ILE A 173 -19.09 -7.26 -6.12
CA ILE A 173 -17.81 -6.60 -5.82
C ILE A 173 -17.96 -5.11 -6.13
N PRO A 174 -17.86 -4.21 -5.12
CA PRO A 174 -18.18 -2.79 -5.31
C PRO A 174 -17.16 -2.00 -6.11
N TYR A 175 -15.94 -2.53 -6.33
CA TYR A 175 -14.88 -1.79 -6.98
C TYR A 175 -14.07 -2.65 -7.96
N ILE A 176 -13.51 -1.99 -8.99
CA ILE A 176 -12.36 -2.51 -9.72
C ILE A 176 -11.17 -1.55 -9.54
N ILE A 177 -9.96 -2.11 -9.49
CA ILE A 177 -8.72 -1.35 -9.58
C ILE A 177 -8.23 -1.46 -11.01
N MET A 178 -8.07 -0.33 -11.67
CA MET A 178 -7.40 -0.23 -12.97
C MET A 178 -5.92 0.05 -12.70
N ASP A 179 -5.08 -0.94 -12.98
CA ASP A 179 -3.64 -0.83 -12.78
C ASP A 179 -2.99 0.03 -13.88
N GLU A 180 -1.66 0.02 -13.99
CA GLU A 180 -0.92 0.81 -14.97
C GLU A 180 -1.42 0.61 -16.40
N GLY A 181 -1.54 1.71 -17.15
CA GLY A 181 -1.94 1.70 -18.56
C GLY A 181 -3.27 2.42 -18.85
N TRP A 182 -4.04 2.81 -17.84
CA TRP A 182 -5.25 3.62 -18.01
C TRP A 182 -4.95 5.05 -18.47
N ALA A 183 -3.75 5.57 -18.20
CA ALA A 183 -3.23 6.85 -18.69
C ALA A 183 -2.14 6.62 -19.74
N MET A 184 -1.87 7.63 -20.56
CA MET A 184 -0.85 7.60 -21.59
C MET A 184 0.57 7.50 -21.03
N SER A 185 0.76 7.94 -19.80
CA SER A 185 2.05 7.92 -19.10
C SER A 185 1.84 7.79 -17.60
N THR A 186 2.74 7.08 -16.93
CA THR A 186 2.78 7.00 -15.47
C THR A 186 2.99 8.35 -14.80
N ARG A 187 3.55 9.33 -15.52
CA ARG A 187 3.85 10.69 -15.03
C ARG A 187 2.77 11.72 -15.36
N ASP A 188 1.83 11.38 -16.24
CA ASP A 188 0.71 12.25 -16.60
C ASP A 188 -0.63 11.63 -16.21
N PRO A 189 -1.18 12.01 -15.04
CA PRO A 189 -2.44 11.47 -14.55
C PRO A 189 -3.67 12.15 -15.19
N TYR A 190 -3.49 13.08 -16.13
CA TYR A 190 -4.56 13.87 -16.70
C TYR A 190 -4.93 13.47 -18.11
N THR A 191 -4.08 12.71 -18.78
CA THR A 191 -4.28 12.27 -20.16
C THR A 191 -4.62 10.77 -20.21
N PRO A 192 -5.93 10.40 -20.28
CA PRO A 192 -6.34 9.02 -20.41
C PRO A 192 -5.78 8.34 -21.66
N ASN A 193 -5.52 7.04 -21.55
CA ASN A 193 -5.19 6.20 -22.70
C ASN A 193 -6.46 6.01 -23.57
N PRO A 194 -6.47 6.43 -24.84
CA PRO A 194 -7.67 6.35 -25.68
C PRO A 194 -8.14 4.92 -25.96
N THR A 195 -7.27 3.92 -25.86
CA THR A 195 -7.66 2.51 -26.02
C THR A 195 -8.40 1.95 -24.80
N VAL A 196 -8.26 2.60 -23.64
CA VAL A 196 -8.92 2.24 -22.39
C VAL A 196 -10.20 3.05 -22.18
N ASP A 197 -10.19 4.34 -22.51
CA ASP A 197 -11.29 5.27 -22.30
C ASP A 197 -11.84 5.27 -20.86
N VAL A 198 -11.03 5.75 -19.94
CA VAL A 198 -11.36 5.76 -18.49
C VAL A 198 -12.67 6.48 -18.19
N HIS A 199 -13.04 7.51 -18.98
CA HIS A 199 -14.29 8.25 -18.79
C HIS A 199 -15.52 7.40 -19.11
N GLU A 200 -15.46 6.63 -20.20
CA GLU A 200 -16.49 5.66 -20.54
C GLU A 200 -16.58 4.56 -19.47
N LEU A 201 -15.45 4.08 -18.96
CA LEU A 201 -15.44 3.05 -17.91
C LEU A 201 -16.02 3.56 -16.59
N ILE A 202 -15.75 4.81 -16.21
CA ILE A 202 -16.37 5.43 -15.02
C ILE A 202 -17.89 5.52 -15.20
N ARG A 203 -18.36 5.95 -16.38
CA ARG A 203 -19.78 6.00 -16.70
C ARG A 203 -20.43 4.60 -16.62
N TYR A 204 -19.82 3.63 -17.30
CA TYR A 204 -20.29 2.24 -17.34
C TYR A 204 -20.30 1.59 -15.93
N GLY A 205 -19.23 1.77 -15.16
CA GLY A 205 -19.15 1.29 -13.79
C GLY A 205 -20.25 1.89 -12.89
N LYS A 206 -20.54 3.18 -13.06
CA LYS A 206 -21.63 3.84 -12.33
C LYS A 206 -23.00 3.21 -12.64
N GLU A 207 -23.28 2.86 -13.89
CA GLU A 207 -24.52 2.17 -14.29
C GLU A 207 -24.64 0.77 -13.68
N LYS A 208 -23.52 0.11 -13.46
CA LYS A 208 -23.42 -1.23 -12.86
C LYS A 208 -23.24 -1.21 -11.34
N ASN A 209 -23.19 -0.04 -10.71
CA ASN A 209 -22.86 0.16 -9.29
C ASN A 209 -21.47 -0.36 -8.90
N VAL A 210 -20.51 -0.28 -9.81
CA VAL A 210 -19.10 -0.61 -9.61
C VAL A 210 -18.24 0.64 -9.67
N GLY A 211 -17.52 0.94 -8.61
CA GLY A 211 -16.62 2.08 -8.52
C GLY A 211 -15.27 1.81 -9.18
N ILE A 212 -14.71 2.82 -9.81
CA ILE A 212 -13.38 2.76 -10.44
C ILE A 212 -12.34 3.32 -9.47
N VAL A 213 -11.28 2.55 -9.22
CA VAL A 213 -10.07 2.94 -8.47
C VAL A 213 -8.91 2.99 -9.46
N LEU A 214 -8.18 4.09 -9.49
CA LEU A 214 -7.07 4.29 -10.43
C LEU A 214 -5.71 4.09 -9.74
N TRP A 215 -4.84 3.35 -10.41
CA TRP A 215 -3.47 3.15 -9.96
C TRP A 215 -2.58 4.35 -10.33
N LEU A 216 -1.69 4.72 -9.43
CA LEU A 216 -0.73 5.81 -9.57
C LEU A 216 0.59 5.46 -8.88
N THR A 217 1.69 6.04 -9.36
CA THR A 217 2.93 6.06 -8.59
C THR A 217 2.88 7.18 -7.54
N TRP A 218 3.51 6.98 -6.40
CA TRP A 218 3.63 8.02 -5.37
C TRP A 218 4.30 9.30 -5.93
N LEU A 219 5.29 9.12 -6.81
CA LEU A 219 6.03 10.23 -7.42
C LEU A 219 5.12 11.11 -8.31
N THR A 220 4.18 10.49 -9.00
CA THR A 220 3.18 11.22 -9.80
C THR A 220 2.22 12.00 -8.91
N VAL A 221 1.78 11.41 -7.80
CA VAL A 221 0.90 12.08 -6.83
C VAL A 221 1.63 13.24 -6.16
N GLU A 222 2.87 13.04 -5.72
CA GLU A 222 3.68 14.07 -5.08
C GLU A 222 3.85 15.31 -5.97
N LYS A 223 4.05 15.11 -7.26
CA LYS A 223 4.19 16.20 -8.25
C LYS A 223 2.87 16.82 -8.69
N ASN A 224 1.74 16.16 -8.45
CA ASN A 224 0.43 16.54 -8.98
C ASN A 224 -0.67 16.45 -7.91
N PHE A 225 -0.48 17.01 -6.75
CA PHE A 225 -1.42 16.87 -5.61
C PHE A 225 -2.85 17.33 -5.95
N GLY A 226 -3.03 18.25 -6.91
CA GLY A 226 -4.33 18.68 -7.41
C GLY A 226 -5.11 17.64 -8.22
N LEU A 227 -4.51 16.46 -8.50
CA LEU A 227 -5.17 15.39 -9.26
C LEU A 227 -6.44 14.87 -8.58
N PHE A 228 -6.49 14.88 -7.24
CA PHE A 228 -7.64 14.36 -6.48
C PHE A 228 -8.93 15.12 -6.78
N GLU A 229 -8.87 16.45 -6.92
CA GLU A 229 -10.04 17.25 -7.33
C GLU A 229 -10.49 16.92 -8.76
N THR A 230 -9.55 16.63 -9.65
CA THR A 230 -9.84 16.23 -11.03
C THR A 230 -10.51 14.86 -11.05
N PHE A 231 -9.99 13.90 -10.29
CA PHE A 231 -10.54 12.55 -10.21
C PHE A 231 -11.93 12.52 -9.56
N GLU A 232 -12.14 13.35 -8.55
CA GLU A 232 -13.47 13.53 -7.97
C GLU A 232 -14.48 14.01 -9.02
N LYS A 233 -14.12 15.02 -9.82
CA LYS A 233 -14.96 15.52 -10.94
C LYS A 233 -15.21 14.46 -12.00
N TRP A 234 -14.25 13.59 -12.27
CA TRP A 234 -14.44 12.47 -13.19
C TRP A 234 -15.37 11.39 -12.61
N GLY A 235 -15.47 11.31 -11.29
CA GLY A 235 -16.29 10.30 -10.58
C GLY A 235 -15.50 9.07 -10.13
N VAL A 236 -14.17 9.14 -10.14
CA VAL A 236 -13.26 8.13 -9.57
C VAL A 236 -13.59 7.91 -8.09
N LYS A 237 -13.55 6.68 -7.62
CA LYS A 237 -13.93 6.31 -6.23
C LYS A 237 -12.77 6.13 -5.29
N GLY A 238 -11.57 6.00 -5.80
CA GLY A 238 -10.36 5.87 -5.00
C GLY A 238 -9.11 5.80 -5.86
N VAL A 239 -7.98 5.77 -5.21
CA VAL A 239 -6.67 5.60 -5.85
C VAL A 239 -5.88 4.50 -5.14
N LYS A 240 -5.12 3.74 -5.92
CA LYS A 240 -4.06 2.86 -5.44
C LYS A 240 -2.73 3.55 -5.69
N ILE A 241 -2.10 4.07 -4.65
CA ILE A 241 -0.80 4.72 -4.75
C ILE A 241 0.28 3.68 -4.47
N ASP A 242 1.22 3.52 -5.39
CA ASP A 242 2.20 2.44 -5.39
C ASP A 242 3.65 2.95 -5.41
N PHE A 243 4.60 2.02 -5.22
CA PHE A 243 6.05 2.26 -5.22
C PHE A 243 6.59 3.17 -4.11
N MET A 244 5.88 3.28 -3.00
CA MET A 244 6.39 3.92 -1.78
C MET A 244 7.26 2.93 -1.00
N ASP A 245 8.39 2.59 -1.53
CA ASP A 245 9.33 1.55 -1.06
C ASP A 245 10.25 2.02 0.07
N ARG A 246 9.91 3.13 0.72
CA ARG A 246 10.66 3.77 1.80
C ARG A 246 9.76 4.05 3.00
N SER A 247 10.38 4.15 4.17
CA SER A 247 9.70 4.50 5.42
C SER A 247 10.58 5.39 6.32
N ASP A 248 11.43 6.22 5.70
CA ASP A 248 12.11 7.31 6.38
C ASP A 248 11.12 8.41 6.80
N GLN A 249 11.55 9.34 7.63
CA GLN A 249 10.69 10.41 8.14
C GLN A 249 9.98 11.19 7.03
N TRP A 250 10.66 11.47 5.92
CA TRP A 250 10.05 12.20 4.81
C TRP A 250 8.92 11.42 4.16
N MET A 251 9.16 10.13 3.88
CA MET A 251 8.14 9.28 3.27
C MET A 251 6.95 9.04 4.22
N VAL A 252 7.20 8.86 5.51
CA VAL A 252 6.11 8.76 6.51
C VAL A 252 5.25 10.02 6.54
N ASN A 253 5.84 11.19 6.40
CA ASN A 253 5.09 12.45 6.32
C ASN A 253 4.34 12.63 5.00
N TYR A 254 4.76 11.94 3.95
CA TYR A 254 4.07 11.92 2.67
C TYR A 254 2.76 11.11 2.74
N TYR A 255 2.75 9.96 3.49
CA TYR A 255 1.52 9.17 3.67
C TYR A 255 0.43 9.98 4.36
#